data_c3d8d7f2e14c4dbce412658b91032fa0
#
_entry.id   c3d8d7f2e14c4dbce412658b91032fa0
#
_cell.length_a   1.000
_cell.length_b   1.000
_cell.length_c   1.000
_cell.angle_alpha   90.00
_cell.angle_beta   90.00
_cell.angle_gamma   90.00
#
_symmetry.space_group_name_H-M   'P 1'
#
loop_
_entity.id
_entity.type
_entity.pdbx_description
1 polymer ?
#
loop_
_entity_poly.entity_id
_entity_poly.type
_entity_poly.pdbx_seq_one_letter_code
_entity_poly.pdbx_strand_id
1 'polypeptide(L)'
;KKSALKKEEKKVVDTDFEEPDFTNIKKDYTINMVWHNVTNSTANSTVLEKIAATKGLTTIAPTWYHVKDTEGNLESISSAEYVNYAHQSNIEVWATVRDFDGGISSNEESLALLSSTSNRENLINQLIAEALQTGIDGINVDFEKISQECGEHYIQFIRELSVRCRQNGLVLSVDNYVPKGYNMQYNRKEQGVMADYVVIMGYDEHFGGSPEAGSVSSYNFVKEGIEETLKEVPAEKVISGVPFFTRLWQELSL
;
A
#
# COMPACT_ATOMS: atom_id res chain seq x y z
N LYS A 1 44.18 -54.78 -17.83
CA LYS A 1 43.32 -53.91 -18.69
C LYS A 1 42.63 -52.89 -17.78
N LYS A 2 43.13 -51.64 -17.78
CA LYS A 2 42.48 -50.53 -17.11
C LYS A 2 41.44 -49.93 -18.06
N SER A 3 40.19 -50.00 -17.67
CA SER A 3 39.10 -49.35 -18.38
C SER A 3 39.13 -47.86 -18.04
N ALA A 4 39.30 -47.01 -19.04
CA ALA A 4 39.22 -45.56 -18.90
C ALA A 4 37.75 -45.18 -18.81
N LEU A 5 37.32 -44.62 -17.65
CA LEU A 5 36.06 -43.94 -17.48
C LEU A 5 36.12 -42.63 -18.27
N LYS A 6 35.32 -42.53 -19.33
CA LYS A 6 35.04 -41.26 -20.03
C LYS A 6 34.31 -40.33 -19.03
N LYS A 7 34.92 -39.20 -18.69
CA LYS A 7 34.20 -38.08 -18.10
C LYS A 7 33.22 -37.55 -19.13
N GLU A 8 31.93 -37.70 -18.87
CA GLU A 8 30.92 -36.88 -19.56
C GLU A 8 31.08 -35.44 -19.12
N GLU A 9 31.42 -34.58 -20.07
CA GLU A 9 31.33 -33.14 -19.88
C GLU A 9 29.85 -32.80 -19.74
N LYS A 10 29.46 -32.30 -18.54
CA LYS A 10 28.14 -31.66 -18.37
C LYS A 10 28.10 -30.46 -19.31
N LYS A 11 27.26 -30.53 -20.34
CA LYS A 11 26.85 -29.33 -21.07
C LYS A 11 26.26 -28.34 -20.06
N VAL A 12 26.97 -27.24 -19.84
CA VAL A 12 26.39 -26.06 -19.20
C VAL A 12 25.33 -25.57 -20.19
N VAL A 13 24.08 -25.70 -19.84
CA VAL A 13 22.99 -25.04 -20.55
C VAL A 13 23.12 -23.58 -20.16
N ASP A 14 23.71 -22.78 -21.05
CA ASP A 14 23.69 -21.32 -20.96
C ASP A 14 22.24 -20.94 -21.24
N THR A 15 21.47 -20.81 -20.18
CA THR A 15 20.18 -20.14 -20.24
C THR A 15 20.54 -18.66 -20.17
N ASP A 16 20.22 -17.89 -21.21
CA ASP A 16 20.17 -16.44 -21.18
C ASP A 16 19.11 -16.05 -20.12
N PHE A 17 19.53 -16.13 -18.86
CA PHE A 17 18.72 -15.69 -17.73
C PHE A 17 18.95 -14.19 -17.62
N GLU A 18 18.04 -13.42 -18.21
CA GLU A 18 17.94 -12.00 -17.87
C GLU A 18 17.53 -11.92 -16.40
N GLU A 19 18.42 -11.40 -15.54
CA GLU A 19 18.02 -11.08 -14.18
C GLU A 19 16.86 -10.11 -14.22
N PRO A 20 15.72 -10.42 -13.57
CA PRO A 20 14.61 -9.48 -13.50
C PRO A 20 15.09 -8.17 -12.90
N ASP A 21 14.73 -7.05 -13.52
CA ASP A 21 14.98 -5.73 -12.93
C ASP A 21 14.08 -5.54 -11.70
N PHE A 22 14.68 -5.60 -10.52
CA PHE A 22 14.01 -5.38 -9.24
C PHE A 22 14.19 -3.96 -8.71
N THR A 23 14.61 -3.02 -9.54
CA THR A 23 14.72 -1.61 -9.12
C THR A 23 13.34 -1.05 -8.79
N ASN A 24 13.30 -0.18 -7.77
CA ASN A 24 12.08 0.52 -7.41
C ASN A 24 11.61 1.43 -8.55
N ILE A 25 10.29 1.52 -8.74
CA ILE A 25 9.69 2.45 -9.69
C ILE A 25 9.79 3.86 -9.08
N LYS A 26 10.47 4.76 -9.80
CA LYS A 26 10.62 6.16 -9.40
C LYS A 26 9.93 7.05 -10.43
N LYS A 27 9.02 7.90 -9.93
CA LYS A 27 8.39 8.92 -10.78
C LYS A 27 9.34 10.11 -10.96
N ASP A 28 9.32 10.70 -12.13
CA ASP A 28 10.12 11.88 -12.51
C ASP A 28 9.39 13.21 -12.23
N TYR A 29 8.24 13.13 -11.55
CA TYR A 29 7.42 14.27 -11.16
C TYR A 29 7.10 14.21 -9.64
N THR A 30 6.69 15.35 -9.09
CA THR A 30 6.21 15.41 -7.70
C THR A 30 4.83 14.76 -7.60
N ILE A 31 4.74 13.74 -6.77
CA ILE A 31 3.47 13.05 -6.51
C ILE A 31 2.57 13.96 -5.67
N ASN A 32 1.40 14.24 -6.20
CA ASN A 32 0.29 14.88 -5.51
C ASN A 32 -0.89 13.90 -5.54
N MET A 33 -1.09 13.18 -4.43
CA MET A 33 -2.02 12.06 -4.30
C MET A 33 -3.21 12.43 -3.42
N VAL A 34 -4.38 11.89 -3.75
CA VAL A 34 -5.56 11.92 -2.89
C VAL A 34 -6.14 10.52 -2.75
N TRP A 35 -6.58 10.16 -1.54
CA TRP A 35 -7.45 9.00 -1.36
C TRP A 35 -8.88 9.37 -1.72
N HIS A 36 -9.52 8.52 -2.50
CA HIS A 36 -10.94 8.58 -2.79
C HIS A 36 -11.64 7.46 -2.03
N ASN A 37 -12.35 7.81 -0.96
CA ASN A 37 -13.12 6.84 -0.20
C ASN A 37 -14.36 6.40 -1.01
N VAL A 38 -14.29 5.20 -1.58
CA VAL A 38 -15.35 4.59 -2.40
C VAL A 38 -16.11 3.59 -1.54
N THR A 39 -17.36 3.87 -1.25
CA THR A 39 -18.20 3.05 -0.37
C THR A 39 -19.00 1.96 -1.09
N ASN A 40 -19.17 2.09 -2.40
CA ASN A 40 -19.85 1.11 -3.25
C ASN A 40 -19.55 1.38 -4.73
N SER A 41 -19.87 0.44 -5.61
CA SER A 41 -19.56 0.52 -7.05
C SER A 41 -20.20 1.75 -7.73
N THR A 42 -21.36 2.21 -7.28
CA THR A 42 -22.02 3.41 -7.83
C THR A 42 -21.24 4.69 -7.51
N ALA A 43 -20.53 4.73 -6.38
CA ALA A 43 -19.73 5.88 -5.98
C ALA A 43 -18.55 6.14 -6.93
N ASN A 44 -18.12 5.17 -7.71
CA ASN A 44 -17.06 5.34 -8.71
C ASN A 44 -17.38 6.45 -9.72
N SER A 45 -18.64 6.63 -10.09
CA SER A 45 -19.03 7.66 -11.07
C SER A 45 -19.17 9.07 -10.49
N THR A 46 -19.25 9.22 -9.17
CA THR A 46 -19.60 10.51 -8.53
C THR A 46 -18.47 11.53 -8.49
N VAL A 47 -17.23 11.10 -8.71
CA VAL A 47 -16.02 11.93 -8.56
C VAL A 47 -15.34 12.26 -9.88
N LEU A 48 -15.72 11.61 -10.98
CA LEU A 48 -15.01 11.70 -12.26
C LEU A 48 -14.86 13.14 -12.78
N GLU A 49 -15.92 13.93 -12.79
CA GLU A 49 -15.86 15.33 -13.20
C GLU A 49 -14.96 16.19 -12.30
N LYS A 50 -14.92 15.89 -10.99
CA LYS A 50 -14.07 16.58 -10.02
C LYS A 50 -12.61 16.26 -10.25
N ILE A 51 -12.30 15.00 -10.56
CA ILE A 51 -10.93 14.58 -10.91
C ILE A 51 -10.42 15.40 -12.10
N ALA A 52 -11.19 15.45 -13.19
CA ALA A 52 -10.82 16.20 -14.39
C ALA A 52 -10.66 17.70 -14.15
N ALA A 53 -11.41 18.27 -13.20
CA ALA A 53 -11.35 19.69 -12.83
C ALA A 53 -10.21 20.02 -11.85
N THR A 54 -9.60 19.03 -11.20
CA THR A 54 -8.57 19.23 -10.18
C THR A 54 -7.20 19.48 -10.84
N LYS A 55 -6.63 20.67 -10.57
CA LYS A 55 -5.32 21.04 -11.11
C LYS A 55 -4.19 20.53 -10.21
N GLY A 56 -3.18 19.95 -10.85
CA GLY A 56 -1.95 19.50 -10.17
C GLY A 56 -2.09 18.15 -9.45
N LEU A 57 -3.24 17.48 -9.50
CA LEU A 57 -3.38 16.10 -9.06
C LEU A 57 -2.64 15.18 -10.03
N THR A 58 -1.79 14.31 -9.50
CA THR A 58 -1.03 13.35 -10.31
C THR A 58 -1.48 11.91 -10.09
N THR A 59 -2.04 11.63 -8.91
CA THR A 59 -2.37 10.27 -8.48
C THR A 59 -3.65 10.27 -7.68
N ILE A 60 -4.51 9.30 -7.92
CA ILE A 60 -5.70 9.06 -7.11
C ILE A 60 -5.69 7.62 -6.58
N ALA A 61 -5.99 7.46 -5.30
CA ALA A 61 -6.00 6.17 -4.61
C ALA A 61 -7.43 5.83 -4.16
N PRO A 62 -8.25 5.19 -5.02
CA PRO A 62 -9.59 4.77 -4.64
C PRO A 62 -9.53 3.55 -3.72
N THR A 63 -10.37 3.54 -2.68
CA THR A 63 -10.47 2.46 -1.71
C THR A 63 -11.30 1.30 -2.25
N TRP A 64 -10.75 0.57 -3.21
CA TRP A 64 -11.49 -0.44 -3.98
C TRP A 64 -11.41 -1.86 -3.44
N TYR A 65 -10.30 -2.18 -2.74
CA TYR A 65 -9.99 -3.54 -2.36
C TYR A 65 -10.10 -3.72 -0.86
N HIS A 66 -10.82 -4.74 -0.44
CA HIS A 66 -10.94 -5.16 0.95
C HIS A 66 -10.54 -6.62 1.09
N VAL A 67 -9.77 -6.94 2.10
CA VAL A 67 -9.51 -8.33 2.46
C VAL A 67 -10.79 -8.91 3.04
N LYS A 68 -11.31 -9.96 2.40
CA LYS A 68 -12.62 -10.54 2.72
C LYS A 68 -12.57 -11.50 3.90
N ASP A 69 -11.48 -12.24 4.03
CA ASP A 69 -11.33 -13.29 5.02
C ASP A 69 -9.85 -13.64 5.28
N THR A 70 -9.61 -14.53 6.22
CA THR A 70 -8.27 -14.98 6.61
C THR A 70 -7.61 -15.92 5.61
N GLU A 71 -8.34 -16.45 4.64
CA GLU A 71 -7.82 -17.24 3.52
C GLU A 71 -7.22 -16.35 2.41
N GLY A 72 -7.33 -15.03 2.54
CA GLY A 72 -6.79 -14.06 1.59
C GLY A 72 -7.68 -13.85 0.36
N ASN A 73 -8.98 -14.08 0.49
CA ASN A 73 -9.92 -13.71 -0.56
C ASN A 73 -10.09 -12.19 -0.60
N LEU A 74 -10.22 -11.66 -1.81
CA LEU A 74 -10.35 -10.23 -2.07
C LEU A 74 -11.80 -9.89 -2.40
N GLU A 75 -12.29 -8.78 -1.87
CA GLU A 75 -13.50 -8.10 -2.35
C GLU A 75 -13.09 -6.86 -3.13
N SER A 76 -13.64 -6.69 -4.33
CA SER A 76 -13.28 -5.62 -5.26
C SER A 76 -14.52 -4.89 -5.75
N ILE A 77 -14.43 -3.56 -5.77
CA ILE A 77 -15.39 -2.66 -6.43
C ILE A 77 -14.70 -1.77 -7.48
N SER A 78 -13.58 -2.27 -8.02
CA SER A 78 -12.78 -1.59 -9.02
C SER A 78 -13.53 -1.30 -10.31
N SER A 79 -13.10 -0.29 -11.07
CA SER A 79 -13.76 0.16 -12.30
C SER A 79 -12.73 0.55 -13.35
N ALA A 80 -12.70 -0.21 -14.45
CA ALA A 80 -11.87 0.12 -15.61
C ALA A 80 -12.32 1.44 -16.28
N GLU A 81 -13.60 1.80 -16.22
CA GLU A 81 -14.10 3.09 -16.71
C GLU A 81 -13.50 4.25 -15.92
N TYR A 82 -13.42 4.11 -14.60
CA TYR A 82 -12.78 5.09 -13.73
C TYR A 82 -11.30 5.27 -14.09
N VAL A 83 -10.57 4.17 -14.25
CA VAL A 83 -9.15 4.20 -14.65
C VAL A 83 -8.97 4.92 -15.97
N ASN A 84 -9.76 4.56 -16.99
CA ASN A 84 -9.71 5.21 -18.30
C ASN A 84 -9.97 6.72 -18.21
N TYR A 85 -10.92 7.13 -17.36
CA TYR A 85 -11.24 8.54 -17.16
C TYR A 85 -10.10 9.29 -16.45
N ALA A 86 -9.49 8.71 -15.44
CA ALA A 86 -8.33 9.28 -14.76
C ALA A 86 -7.14 9.44 -15.73
N HIS A 87 -6.86 8.42 -16.53
CA HIS A 87 -5.79 8.44 -17.53
C HIS A 87 -6.00 9.53 -18.60
N GLN A 88 -7.23 9.77 -19.04
CA GLN A 88 -7.55 10.90 -19.94
C GLN A 88 -7.20 12.26 -19.34
N SER A 89 -7.13 12.34 -18.01
CA SER A 89 -6.73 13.54 -17.27
C SER A 89 -5.24 13.52 -16.85
N ASN A 90 -4.45 12.55 -17.34
CA ASN A 90 -3.06 12.28 -16.94
C ASN A 90 -2.89 12.06 -15.44
N ILE A 91 -3.84 11.36 -14.82
CA ILE A 91 -3.83 11.00 -13.40
C ILE A 91 -3.67 9.48 -13.29
N GLU A 92 -2.66 9.03 -12.57
CA GLU A 92 -2.45 7.62 -12.24
C GLU A 92 -3.45 7.15 -11.18
N VAL A 93 -3.79 5.86 -11.23
CA VAL A 93 -4.67 5.21 -10.25
C VAL A 93 -3.87 4.19 -9.46
N TRP A 94 -3.64 4.46 -8.16
CA TRP A 94 -3.04 3.51 -7.23
C TRP A 94 -4.12 2.99 -6.29
N ALA A 95 -4.76 1.88 -6.65
CA ALA A 95 -5.91 1.38 -5.90
C ALA A 95 -5.53 0.90 -4.51
N THR A 96 -6.28 1.35 -3.50
CA THR A 96 -6.02 1.03 -2.10
C THR A 96 -6.62 -0.32 -1.72
N VAL A 97 -5.81 -1.16 -1.04
CA VAL A 97 -6.24 -2.39 -0.36
C VAL A 97 -6.17 -2.20 1.15
N ARG A 98 -7.25 -2.58 1.85
CA ARG A 98 -7.40 -2.41 3.31
C ARG A 98 -7.68 -3.72 4.02
N ASP A 99 -7.18 -3.84 5.26
CA ASP A 99 -7.45 -4.95 6.18
C ASP A 99 -8.54 -4.62 7.23
N PHE A 100 -9.34 -3.59 6.96
CA PHE A 100 -10.47 -3.16 7.80
C PHE A 100 -11.65 -2.77 6.90
N ASP A 101 -12.83 -2.54 7.50
CA ASP A 101 -14.09 -2.28 6.79
C ASP A 101 -14.53 -3.41 5.82
N GLY A 102 -13.89 -4.59 5.94
CA GLY A 102 -14.20 -5.80 5.18
C GLY A 102 -14.45 -6.98 6.09
N GLY A 103 -13.94 -8.16 5.71
CA GLY A 103 -14.05 -9.39 6.48
C GLY A 103 -13.04 -9.54 7.62
N ILE A 104 -11.98 -8.72 7.62
CA ILE A 104 -11.00 -8.68 8.72
C ILE A 104 -11.46 -7.66 9.74
N SER A 105 -11.59 -8.09 10.99
CA SER A 105 -12.12 -7.27 12.09
C SER A 105 -11.16 -7.12 13.26
N SER A 106 -10.11 -7.95 13.33
CA SER A 106 -9.18 -7.99 14.45
C SER A 106 -7.72 -8.21 14.03
N ASN A 107 -6.80 -7.93 14.97
CA ASN A 107 -5.37 -8.17 14.78
C ASN A 107 -5.05 -9.66 14.64
N GLU A 108 -5.83 -10.54 15.31
CA GLU A 108 -5.69 -12.00 15.26
C GLU A 108 -6.04 -12.52 13.87
N GLU A 109 -7.04 -11.96 13.22
CA GLU A 109 -7.42 -12.32 11.85
C GLU A 109 -6.36 -11.85 10.85
N SER A 110 -5.80 -10.64 11.01
CA SER A 110 -4.65 -10.18 10.21
C SER A 110 -3.43 -11.09 10.40
N LEU A 111 -3.16 -11.54 11.63
CA LEU A 111 -2.10 -12.50 11.91
C LEU A 111 -2.37 -13.85 11.22
N ALA A 112 -3.58 -14.38 11.30
CA ALA A 112 -3.97 -15.64 10.66
C ALA A 112 -3.81 -15.57 9.13
N LEU A 113 -4.20 -14.46 8.52
CA LEU A 113 -3.99 -14.18 7.10
C LEU A 113 -2.50 -14.16 6.75
N LEU A 114 -1.75 -13.29 7.41
CA LEU A 114 -0.40 -12.93 6.98
C LEU A 114 0.67 -13.94 7.41
N SER A 115 0.44 -14.77 8.43
CA SER A 115 1.35 -15.85 8.82
C SER A 115 1.33 -17.04 7.87
N SER A 116 0.26 -17.23 7.09
CA SER A 116 0.13 -18.31 6.12
C SER A 116 0.67 -17.90 4.74
N THR A 117 1.66 -18.63 4.22
CA THR A 117 2.20 -18.40 2.87
C THR A 117 1.14 -18.52 1.79
N SER A 118 0.28 -19.56 1.87
CA SER A 118 -0.78 -19.78 0.88
C SER A 118 -1.83 -18.67 0.89
N ASN A 119 -2.15 -18.12 2.06
CA ASN A 119 -3.14 -17.05 2.18
C ASN A 119 -2.58 -15.73 1.64
N ARG A 120 -1.31 -15.41 1.94
CA ARG A 120 -0.62 -14.25 1.33
C ARG A 120 -0.54 -14.39 -0.18
N GLU A 121 -0.17 -15.56 -0.68
CA GLU A 121 -0.08 -15.84 -2.12
C GLU A 121 -1.45 -15.68 -2.80
N ASN A 122 -2.52 -16.19 -2.18
CA ASN A 122 -3.88 -16.03 -2.68
C ASN A 122 -4.28 -14.56 -2.80
N LEU A 123 -4.04 -13.76 -1.74
CA LEU A 123 -4.34 -12.33 -1.75
C LEU A 123 -3.53 -11.59 -2.83
N ILE A 124 -2.23 -11.84 -2.92
CA ILE A 124 -1.36 -11.21 -3.90
C ILE A 124 -1.79 -11.55 -5.33
N ASN A 125 -2.10 -12.82 -5.61
CA ASN A 125 -2.54 -13.24 -6.93
C ASN A 125 -3.83 -12.52 -7.37
N GLN A 126 -4.79 -12.37 -6.45
CA GLN A 126 -6.03 -11.65 -6.74
C GLN A 126 -5.78 -10.15 -6.95
N LEU A 127 -4.94 -9.51 -6.11
CA LEU A 127 -4.57 -8.09 -6.28
C LEU A 127 -3.93 -7.82 -7.64
N ILE A 128 -2.98 -8.66 -8.05
CA ILE A 128 -2.33 -8.51 -9.36
C ILE A 128 -3.31 -8.78 -10.50
N ALA A 129 -4.18 -9.79 -10.39
CA ALA A 129 -5.18 -10.08 -11.41
C ALA A 129 -6.15 -8.90 -11.59
N GLU A 130 -6.66 -8.33 -10.51
CA GLU A 130 -7.53 -7.14 -10.51
C GLU A 130 -6.80 -5.93 -11.11
N ALA A 131 -5.55 -5.71 -10.72
CA ALA A 131 -4.74 -4.61 -11.24
C ALA A 131 -4.58 -4.68 -12.77
N LEU A 132 -4.25 -5.86 -13.29
CA LEU A 132 -4.07 -6.09 -14.73
C LEU A 132 -5.41 -6.01 -15.49
N GLN A 133 -6.48 -6.50 -14.89
CA GLN A 133 -7.81 -6.46 -15.52
C GLN A 133 -8.36 -5.05 -15.63
N THR A 134 -8.14 -4.21 -14.63
CA THR A 134 -8.65 -2.83 -14.57
C THR A 134 -7.71 -1.81 -15.18
N GLY A 135 -6.41 -2.14 -15.30
CA GLY A 135 -5.39 -1.28 -15.89
C GLY A 135 -4.92 -0.17 -14.94
N ILE A 136 -4.95 -0.39 -13.61
CA ILE A 136 -4.40 0.55 -12.62
C ILE A 136 -2.88 0.63 -12.72
N ASP A 137 -2.31 1.72 -12.22
CA ASP A 137 -0.87 2.00 -12.28
C ASP A 137 -0.11 1.57 -11.03
N GLY A 138 -0.82 1.29 -9.94
CA GLY A 138 -0.21 0.90 -8.68
C GLY A 138 -1.18 0.34 -7.65
N ILE A 139 -0.61 -0.24 -6.60
CA ILE A 139 -1.32 -0.73 -5.43
C ILE A 139 -0.85 0.09 -4.23
N ASN A 140 -1.82 0.63 -3.48
CA ASN A 140 -1.60 1.32 -2.22
C ASN A 140 -2.07 0.43 -1.07
N VAL A 141 -1.17 0.04 -0.17
CA VAL A 141 -1.48 -0.86 0.96
C VAL A 141 -1.75 -0.03 2.20
N ASP A 142 -2.98 -0.12 2.70
CA ASP A 142 -3.47 0.56 3.90
C ASP A 142 -3.93 -0.47 4.94
N PHE A 143 -2.94 -1.15 5.56
CA PHE A 143 -3.19 -2.17 6.58
C PHE A 143 -3.01 -1.57 7.98
N GLU A 144 -4.08 -1.56 8.76
CA GLU A 144 -4.14 -0.93 10.08
C GLU A 144 -4.31 -1.93 11.24
N LYS A 145 -4.57 -3.20 10.95
CA LYS A 145 -4.78 -4.26 11.95
C LYS A 145 -3.52 -5.11 12.19
N ILE A 146 -2.36 -4.47 12.24
CA ILE A 146 -1.06 -5.15 12.39
C ILE A 146 -0.61 -5.11 13.85
N SER A 147 -0.71 -6.25 14.54
CA SER A 147 -0.16 -6.43 15.89
C SER A 147 1.37 -6.56 15.87
N GLN A 148 2.00 -6.50 17.04
CA GLN A 148 3.44 -6.73 17.17
C GLN A 148 3.87 -8.11 16.68
N GLU A 149 3.07 -9.13 16.95
CA GLU A 149 3.32 -10.51 16.48
C GLU A 149 3.18 -10.63 14.96
N CYS A 150 2.32 -9.81 14.35
CA CYS A 150 2.08 -9.83 12.92
C CYS A 150 3.17 -9.10 12.11
N GLY A 151 3.98 -8.26 12.73
CA GLY A 151 4.90 -7.35 12.04
C GLY A 151 5.83 -8.01 11.02
N GLU A 152 6.50 -9.12 11.37
CA GLU A 152 7.40 -9.83 10.44
C GLU A 152 6.63 -10.46 9.27
N HIS A 153 5.42 -10.97 9.50
CA HIS A 153 4.56 -11.52 8.48
C HIS A 153 4.02 -10.45 7.53
N TYR A 154 3.72 -9.28 8.08
CA TYR A 154 3.34 -8.10 7.28
C TYR A 154 4.49 -7.66 6.35
N ILE A 155 5.71 -7.56 6.88
CA ILE A 155 6.88 -7.25 6.07
C ILE A 155 7.14 -8.32 5.00
N GLN A 156 6.91 -9.59 5.31
CA GLN A 156 7.00 -10.65 4.31
C GLN A 156 5.94 -10.49 3.21
N PHE A 157 4.71 -10.12 3.55
CA PHE A 157 3.66 -9.80 2.57
C PHE A 157 4.08 -8.64 1.65
N ILE A 158 4.58 -7.53 2.22
CA ILE A 158 5.06 -6.39 1.43
C ILE A 158 6.21 -6.81 0.50
N ARG A 159 7.14 -7.66 0.96
CA ARG A 159 8.24 -8.18 0.13
C ARG A 159 7.71 -8.99 -1.05
N GLU A 160 6.83 -9.95 -0.80
CA GLU A 160 6.23 -10.80 -1.83
C GLU A 160 5.42 -9.98 -2.84
N LEU A 161 4.60 -9.04 -2.35
CA LEU A 161 3.81 -8.14 -3.20
C LEU A 161 4.71 -7.22 -4.04
N SER A 162 5.79 -6.69 -3.48
CA SER A 162 6.71 -5.80 -4.20
C SER A 162 7.33 -6.46 -5.44
N VAL A 163 7.72 -7.73 -5.31
CA VAL A 163 8.24 -8.51 -6.45
C VAL A 163 7.19 -8.63 -7.55
N ARG A 164 5.96 -8.95 -7.18
CA ARG A 164 4.85 -9.13 -8.14
C ARG A 164 4.45 -7.80 -8.78
N CYS A 165 4.45 -6.71 -8.03
CA CYS A 165 4.19 -5.37 -8.58
C CYS A 165 5.24 -4.99 -9.63
N ARG A 166 6.53 -5.12 -9.32
CA ARG A 166 7.62 -4.81 -10.27
C ARG A 166 7.57 -5.66 -11.54
N GLN A 167 7.32 -6.96 -11.42
CA GLN A 167 7.15 -7.84 -12.58
C GLN A 167 6.04 -7.41 -13.54
N ASN A 168 5.07 -6.64 -13.04
CA ASN A 168 3.92 -6.17 -13.80
C ASN A 168 3.91 -4.65 -14.03
N GLY A 169 5.01 -3.95 -13.70
CA GLY A 169 5.12 -2.49 -13.89
C GLY A 169 4.21 -1.66 -12.98
N LEU A 170 3.74 -2.25 -11.86
CA LEU A 170 2.86 -1.59 -10.89
C LEU A 170 3.66 -0.92 -9.78
N VAL A 171 3.33 0.32 -9.47
CA VAL A 171 3.84 1.00 -8.28
C VAL A 171 3.32 0.34 -7.01
N LEU A 172 4.18 0.18 -6.00
CA LEU A 172 3.77 -0.21 -4.65
C LEU A 172 3.98 0.96 -3.69
N SER A 173 2.91 1.46 -3.10
CA SER A 173 2.94 2.40 -1.98
C SER A 173 2.34 1.77 -0.72
N VAL A 174 2.86 2.16 0.44
CA VAL A 174 2.44 1.59 1.74
C VAL A 174 2.15 2.71 2.72
N ASP A 175 0.95 2.70 3.28
CA ASP A 175 0.48 3.70 4.23
C ASP A 175 0.93 3.34 5.65
N ASN A 176 1.31 4.35 6.40
CA ASN A 176 1.80 4.20 7.76
C ASN A 176 1.29 5.31 8.68
N TYR A 177 1.00 4.96 9.91
CA TYR A 177 0.85 5.93 10.99
C TYR A 177 2.14 6.74 11.19
N VAL A 178 2.03 7.93 11.76
CA VAL A 178 3.18 8.66 12.31
C VAL A 178 3.97 7.73 13.26
N PRO A 179 5.30 7.61 13.09
CA PRO A 179 6.12 6.72 13.89
C PRO A 179 6.01 7.03 15.39
N LYS A 180 5.66 6.02 16.17
CA LYS A 180 5.59 6.05 17.63
C LYS A 180 6.07 4.71 18.18
N GLY A 181 6.52 4.67 19.44
CA GLY A 181 7.03 3.45 20.06
C GLY A 181 6.08 2.25 20.04
N TYR A 182 4.77 2.49 19.96
CA TYR A 182 3.75 1.45 19.95
C TYR A 182 3.42 0.89 18.55
N ASN A 183 3.96 1.48 17.48
CA ASN A 183 3.70 1.04 16.10
C ASN A 183 4.98 0.71 15.31
N MET A 184 6.04 0.29 16.02
CA MET A 184 7.33 -0.06 15.40
C MET A 184 7.28 -1.38 14.60
N GLN A 185 6.28 -2.21 14.82
CA GLN A 185 6.05 -3.46 14.08
C GLN A 185 5.82 -3.25 12.58
N TYR A 186 5.41 -2.04 12.17
CA TYR A 186 5.30 -1.69 10.75
C TYR A 186 6.66 -1.66 10.04
N ASN A 187 7.78 -1.54 10.76
CA ASN A 187 9.14 -1.62 10.25
C ASN A 187 9.35 -0.82 8.95
N ARG A 188 9.23 0.50 9.04
CA ARG A 188 9.31 1.43 7.90
C ARG A 188 10.63 1.36 7.15
N LYS A 189 11.70 0.96 7.85
CA LYS A 189 13.01 0.74 7.25
C LYS A 189 12.95 -0.35 6.17
N GLU A 190 12.37 -1.52 6.50
CA GLU A 190 12.23 -2.61 5.54
C GLU A 190 11.22 -2.24 4.43
N GLN A 191 10.13 -1.54 4.77
CA GLN A 191 9.22 -1.01 3.76
C GLN A 191 9.95 -0.07 2.79
N GLY A 192 10.82 0.82 3.29
CA GLY A 192 11.61 1.74 2.48
C GLY A 192 12.59 1.04 1.51
N VAL A 193 12.95 -0.22 1.78
CA VAL A 193 13.75 -1.04 0.86
C VAL A 193 12.86 -1.62 -0.26
N MET A 194 11.70 -2.12 0.08
CA MET A 194 10.87 -2.93 -0.81
C MET A 194 9.82 -2.13 -1.59
N ALA A 195 9.13 -1.21 -0.93
CA ALA A 195 8.12 -0.37 -1.56
C ALA A 195 8.76 0.74 -2.40
N ASP A 196 8.03 1.21 -3.40
CA ASP A 196 8.42 2.37 -4.19
C ASP A 196 8.21 3.65 -3.40
N TYR A 197 7.11 3.72 -2.64
CA TYR A 197 6.77 4.85 -1.78
C TYR A 197 6.24 4.40 -0.42
N VAL A 198 6.57 5.21 0.61
CA VAL A 198 6.08 5.06 1.99
C VAL A 198 5.31 6.33 2.32
N VAL A 199 4.02 6.18 2.56
CA VAL A 199 3.12 7.29 2.86
C VAL A 199 2.97 7.40 4.38
N ILE A 200 3.11 8.59 4.92
CA ILE A 200 2.88 8.86 6.34
C ILE A 200 1.57 9.60 6.51
N MET A 201 0.64 8.98 7.22
CA MET A 201 -0.67 9.55 7.56
C MET A 201 -0.50 10.57 8.69
N GLY A 202 -0.17 11.82 8.34
CA GLY A 202 0.07 12.92 9.27
C GLY A 202 -1.24 13.50 9.81
N TYR A 203 -2.17 12.65 10.26
CA TYR A 203 -3.48 13.04 10.77
C TYR A 203 -3.95 12.06 11.85
N ASP A 204 -5.15 12.31 12.37
CA ASP A 204 -5.72 11.62 13.53
C ASP A 204 -4.84 11.68 14.80
N GLU A 205 -4.11 12.79 14.97
CA GLU A 205 -3.42 13.12 16.21
C GLU A 205 -4.39 13.09 17.41
N HIS A 206 -5.60 13.69 17.20
CA HIS A 206 -6.76 13.49 18.06
C HIS A 206 -7.92 12.97 17.19
N PHE A 207 -8.47 11.84 17.59
CA PHE A 207 -9.53 11.13 16.88
C PHE A 207 -10.74 10.88 17.80
N GLY A 208 -11.84 10.32 17.27
CA GLY A 208 -13.08 10.13 18.02
C GLY A 208 -12.99 9.32 19.32
N GLY A 209 -11.91 8.55 19.53
CA GLY A 209 -11.62 7.81 20.76
C GLY A 209 -10.58 8.49 21.66
N SER A 210 -10.10 9.68 21.32
CA SER A 210 -9.12 10.40 22.14
C SER A 210 -9.74 10.85 23.46
N PRO A 211 -8.99 10.79 24.58
CA PRO A 211 -9.46 11.24 25.89
C PRO A 211 -9.60 12.75 25.99
N GLU A 212 -8.94 13.50 25.13
CA GLU A 212 -8.93 14.96 25.09
C GLU A 212 -9.26 15.48 23.69
N ALA A 213 -9.97 16.60 23.63
CA ALA A 213 -10.22 17.32 22.40
C ALA A 213 -8.92 17.98 21.88
N GLY A 214 -8.72 17.95 20.56
CA GLY A 214 -7.52 18.54 19.98
C GLY A 214 -7.54 18.60 18.45
N SER A 215 -6.43 19.08 17.90
CA SER A 215 -6.23 19.13 16.45
C SER A 215 -6.20 17.73 15.85
N VAL A 216 -6.81 17.57 14.70
CA VAL A 216 -6.69 16.32 13.92
C VAL A 216 -5.27 16.16 13.35
N SER A 217 -4.56 17.26 13.15
CA SER A 217 -3.21 17.29 12.60
C SER A 217 -2.55 18.61 12.94
N SER A 218 -1.69 18.62 13.98
CA SER A 218 -0.88 19.79 14.28
C SER A 218 0.39 19.83 13.43
N TYR A 219 0.96 21.02 13.25
CA TYR A 219 2.25 21.18 12.58
C TYR A 219 3.35 20.31 13.20
N ASN A 220 3.42 20.26 14.52
CA ASN A 220 4.44 19.48 15.22
C ASN A 220 4.27 17.98 14.99
N PHE A 221 3.03 17.50 14.98
CA PHE A 221 2.71 16.09 14.71
C PHE A 221 3.16 15.66 13.30
N VAL A 222 2.84 16.47 12.30
CA VAL A 222 3.26 16.19 10.90
C VAL A 222 4.78 16.27 10.78
N LYS A 223 5.39 17.31 11.35
CA LYS A 223 6.84 17.50 11.31
C LYS A 223 7.58 16.32 11.96
N GLU A 224 7.17 15.91 13.15
CA GLU A 224 7.73 14.76 13.86
C GLU A 224 7.57 13.48 13.02
N GLY A 225 6.38 13.26 12.42
CA GLY A 225 6.12 12.11 11.55
C GLY A 225 7.09 12.02 10.39
N ILE A 226 7.35 13.13 9.73
CA ILE A 226 8.31 13.19 8.61
C ILE A 226 9.74 12.98 9.13
N GLU A 227 10.17 13.70 10.16
CA GLU A 227 11.54 13.64 10.68
C GLU A 227 11.89 12.22 11.20
N GLU A 228 10.98 11.56 11.90
CA GLU A 228 11.20 10.17 12.35
C GLU A 228 11.24 9.18 11.18
N THR A 229 10.37 9.36 10.19
CA THR A 229 10.36 8.49 9.00
C THR A 229 11.65 8.64 8.17
N LEU A 230 12.15 9.86 8.02
CA LEU A 230 13.40 10.13 7.26
C LEU A 230 14.65 9.52 7.89
N LYS A 231 14.60 9.06 9.14
CA LYS A 231 15.70 8.30 9.76
C LYS A 231 15.80 6.88 9.21
N GLU A 232 14.73 6.36 8.64
CA GLU A 232 14.60 4.97 8.22
C GLU A 232 14.35 4.81 6.71
N VAL A 233 13.70 5.78 6.09
CA VAL A 233 13.26 5.74 4.68
C VAL A 233 13.94 6.85 3.88
N PRO A 234 14.48 6.57 2.68
CA PRO A 234 15.02 7.60 1.78
C PRO A 234 13.98 8.67 1.46
N ALA A 235 14.39 9.95 1.48
CA ALA A 235 13.49 11.09 1.33
C ALA A 235 12.66 11.07 0.03
N GLU A 236 13.25 10.58 -1.05
CA GLU A 236 12.59 10.47 -2.36
C GLU A 236 11.45 9.44 -2.42
N LYS A 237 11.34 8.60 -1.39
CA LYS A 237 10.27 7.61 -1.25
C LYS A 237 9.17 8.04 -0.28
N VAL A 238 9.37 9.11 0.48
CA VAL A 238 8.41 9.54 1.51
C VAL A 238 7.35 10.45 0.93
N ILE A 239 6.09 10.09 1.14
CA ILE A 239 4.93 10.94 0.85
C ILE A 239 4.29 11.35 2.18
N SER A 240 4.09 12.65 2.39
CA SER A 240 3.42 13.17 3.58
C SER A 240 1.94 13.37 3.32
N GLY A 241 1.09 12.57 3.98
CA GLY A 241 -0.37 12.71 3.96
C GLY A 241 -0.83 13.75 4.99
N VAL A 242 -1.73 14.64 4.56
CA VAL A 242 -2.38 15.65 5.41
C VAL A 242 -3.89 15.57 5.23
N PRO A 243 -4.70 15.90 6.28
CA PRO A 243 -6.14 15.74 6.19
C PRO A 243 -6.83 16.87 5.43
N PHE A 244 -7.92 16.55 4.73
CA PHE A 244 -8.90 17.53 4.22
C PHE A 244 -10.11 17.66 5.13
N PHE A 245 -10.06 17.12 6.34
CA PHE A 245 -11.14 17.13 7.32
C PHE A 245 -10.65 17.67 8.67
N THR A 246 -11.60 18.06 9.51
CA THR A 246 -11.37 18.42 10.89
C THR A 246 -12.45 17.78 11.76
N ARG A 247 -12.30 17.85 13.08
CA ARG A 247 -13.25 17.31 14.04
C ARG A 247 -13.87 18.43 14.84
N LEU A 248 -15.18 18.36 15.06
CA LEU A 248 -15.90 19.20 16.00
C LEU A 248 -15.99 18.44 17.32
N TRP A 249 -15.53 19.08 18.40
CA TRP A 249 -15.54 18.51 19.74
C TRP A 249 -16.64 19.17 20.56
N GLN A 250 -17.32 18.36 21.37
CA GLN A 250 -18.21 18.86 22.40
C GLN A 250 -17.63 18.46 23.77
N GLU A 251 -17.21 19.45 24.54
CA GLU A 251 -16.78 19.23 25.92
C GLU A 251 -18.00 19.27 26.84
N LEU A 252 -18.17 18.23 27.64
CA LEU A 252 -19.18 18.18 28.67
C LEU A 252 -18.52 18.60 29.98
N SER A 253 -19.01 19.71 30.58
CA SER A 253 -18.62 20.06 31.93
C SER A 253 -19.12 18.99 32.90
N LEU A 254 -18.24 18.39 33.67
CA LEU A 254 -18.55 17.52 34.81
C LEU A 254 -19.22 18.31 35.92
#